data_94ecf35c5f7677c27e7e1e06bb359a3c
#
_entry.id   94ecf35c5f7677c27e7e1e06bb359a3c
#
_cell.length_a   1.000
_cell.length_b   1.000
_cell.length_c   1.000
_cell.angle_alpha   90.00
_cell.angle_beta   90.00
_cell.angle_gamma   90.00
#
_symmetry.space_group_name_H-M   'P 1'
#
loop_
_entity.id
_entity.type
_entity.pdbx_description
1 polymer ?
#
loop_
_entity_poly.entity_id
_entity_poly.type
_entity_poly.pdbx_seq_one_letter_code
_entity_poly.pdbx_strand_id
1 'polypeptide(L)'
;MTRTLPSRLFLLLCLLPFVARAEDLKKIQPTGYVTDLAGALTPEAKAQLEALCTELEQKTGAQMAIVTVHSLEGDEAQVYANKLFKQLGVGKKDDRGVMLLVAPDEHRYWTEVGYGLEPVINDARAGDAGRTMVPYFKRGDFSAGIQAGAWQLAKYIADDRNVALSGQSQIQTQPIRRETGRRETGIPFITLLIIGFVVFSILARVIGGLSNQAGRGGSSGSGCLWFLLGMLANSGGRSSGWGGGGGNWGGGGFGGGGGGFGGFGGGSSGGGGAGGSW
;
A
#
# COMPACT_ATOMS: atom_id res chain seq x y z
N MET A 1 0.09 50.71 33.07
CA MET A 1 -0.01 49.43 33.78
C MET A 1 -0.26 48.32 32.77
N THR A 2 0.79 47.80 32.20
CA THR A 2 0.73 46.69 31.17
C THR A 2 0.86 45.39 31.90
N ARG A 3 -0.24 44.61 32.00
CA ARG A 3 -0.23 43.24 32.58
C ARG A 3 0.34 42.29 31.54
N THR A 4 1.56 41.86 31.75
CA THR A 4 2.18 40.71 31.07
C THR A 4 1.49 39.42 31.52
N LEU A 5 0.78 38.75 30.61
CA LEU A 5 0.27 37.39 30.85
C LEU A 5 1.46 36.44 31.09
N PRO A 6 1.37 35.56 32.09
CA PRO A 6 2.48 34.67 32.41
C PRO A 6 2.68 33.63 31.31
N SER A 7 3.88 33.62 30.77
CA SER A 7 4.41 32.71 29.75
C SER A 7 4.16 31.19 30.06
N ARG A 8 3.78 30.84 31.25
CA ARG A 8 3.48 29.47 31.69
C ARG A 8 2.10 28.96 31.21
N LEU A 9 1.18 29.86 30.83
CA LEU A 9 -0.13 29.46 30.33
C LEU A 9 -0.07 29.02 28.85
N PHE A 10 0.90 29.52 28.12
CA PHE A 10 1.10 29.16 26.69
C PHE A 10 1.73 27.77 26.53
N LEU A 11 2.52 27.30 27.53
CA LEU A 11 3.15 25.98 27.49
C LEU A 11 2.15 24.86 27.81
N LEU A 12 1.06 25.16 28.52
CA LEU A 12 0.05 24.16 28.89
C LEU A 12 -0.94 23.86 27.74
N LEU A 13 -1.06 24.77 26.75
CA LEU A 13 -1.97 24.62 25.61
C LEU A 13 -1.39 23.72 24.52
N CYS A 14 -0.08 23.47 24.50
CA CYS A 14 0.58 22.57 23.54
C CYS A 14 0.55 21.10 23.94
N LEU A 15 0.02 20.76 25.11
CA LEU A 15 -0.07 19.38 25.61
C LEU A 15 -1.50 18.81 25.55
N LEU A 16 -2.31 19.26 24.59
CA LEU A 16 -3.53 18.54 24.29
C LEU A 16 -3.14 17.22 23.61
N PRO A 17 -3.37 16.07 24.25
CA PRO A 17 -3.15 14.80 23.60
C PRO A 17 -4.06 14.77 22.36
N PHE A 18 -3.46 14.55 21.22
CA PHE A 18 -4.16 14.16 20.01
C PHE A 18 -4.82 12.82 20.35
N VAL A 19 -6.07 12.86 20.79
CA VAL A 19 -6.86 11.66 21.05
C VAL A 19 -7.13 11.06 19.69
N ALA A 20 -6.28 10.13 19.27
CA ALA A 20 -6.59 9.24 18.15
C ALA A 20 -7.92 8.56 18.52
N ARG A 21 -8.97 8.88 17.78
CA ARG A 21 -10.25 8.18 17.90
C ARG A 21 -10.05 6.79 17.31
N ALA A 22 -9.74 5.83 18.14
CA ALA A 22 -9.88 4.42 17.79
C ALA A 22 -11.39 4.16 17.63
N GLU A 23 -11.77 3.68 16.47
CA GLU A 23 -13.16 3.26 16.20
C GLU A 23 -13.30 1.81 16.62
N ASP A 24 -14.05 1.55 17.68
CA ASP A 24 -14.37 0.20 18.14
C ASP A 24 -14.97 -0.60 16.96
N LEU A 25 -14.25 -1.60 16.48
CA LEU A 25 -14.64 -2.44 15.35
C LEU A 25 -16.10 -2.92 15.46
N LYS A 26 -16.54 -3.26 16.66
CA LYS A 26 -17.91 -3.73 16.94
C LYS A 26 -19.00 -2.69 16.66
N LYS A 27 -18.64 -1.41 16.58
CA LYS A 27 -19.60 -0.32 16.32
C LYS A 27 -19.67 0.06 14.85
N ILE A 28 -18.79 -0.48 14.01
CA ILE A 28 -18.80 -0.20 12.58
C ILE A 28 -20.03 -0.88 11.98
N GLN A 29 -20.97 -0.04 11.53
CA GLN A 29 -22.15 -0.48 10.79
C GLN A 29 -22.04 0.00 9.35
N PRO A 30 -22.39 -0.82 8.36
CA PRO A 30 -22.35 -0.41 6.97
C PRO A 30 -23.38 0.69 6.72
N THR A 31 -22.94 1.82 6.18
CA THR A 31 -23.82 2.90 5.73
C THR A 31 -24.24 2.74 4.26
N GLY A 32 -23.63 1.81 3.55
CA GLY A 32 -23.75 1.50 2.15
C GLY A 32 -22.67 0.51 1.76
N TYR A 33 -22.35 0.41 0.50
CA TYR A 33 -21.17 -0.32 0.04
C TYR A 33 -19.88 0.39 0.45
N VAL A 34 -19.96 1.74 0.64
CA VAL A 34 -18.81 2.57 0.99
C VAL A 34 -19.02 3.18 2.37
N THR A 35 -18.26 2.69 3.34
CA THR A 35 -18.22 3.18 4.72
C THR A 35 -16.93 3.94 4.94
N ASP A 36 -16.99 5.28 4.84
CA ASP A 36 -15.84 6.16 4.97
C ASP A 36 -15.82 6.80 6.37
N LEU A 37 -15.11 6.16 7.31
CA LEU A 37 -14.96 6.64 8.69
C LEU A 37 -13.75 7.55 8.85
N ALA A 38 -12.72 7.33 8.03
CA ALA A 38 -11.51 8.17 8.04
C ALA A 38 -11.66 9.50 7.29
N GLY A 39 -12.81 9.74 6.61
CA GLY A 39 -12.98 10.93 5.78
C GLY A 39 -11.99 11.01 4.64
N ALA A 40 -11.55 9.86 4.12
CA ALA A 40 -10.54 9.77 3.07
C ALA A 40 -11.10 10.00 1.67
N LEU A 41 -12.42 9.98 1.51
CA LEU A 41 -13.10 10.11 0.24
C LEU A 41 -13.77 11.47 0.08
N THR A 42 -13.67 12.04 -1.12
CA THR A 42 -14.54 13.16 -1.48
C THR A 42 -15.98 12.66 -1.68
N PRO A 43 -16.99 13.53 -1.51
CA PRO A 43 -18.40 13.14 -1.72
C PRO A 43 -18.65 12.56 -3.12
N GLU A 44 -18.00 13.10 -4.14
CA GLU A 44 -18.10 12.66 -5.53
C GLU A 44 -17.48 11.27 -5.72
N ALA A 45 -16.29 11.03 -5.13
CA ALA A 45 -15.64 9.73 -5.17
C ALA A 45 -16.48 8.66 -4.47
N LYS A 46 -17.05 8.98 -3.30
CA LYS A 46 -17.96 8.10 -2.58
C LYS A 46 -19.17 7.74 -3.43
N ALA A 47 -19.83 8.72 -4.05
CA ALA A 47 -20.99 8.48 -4.91
C ALA A 47 -20.64 7.59 -6.12
N GLN A 48 -19.49 7.80 -6.75
CA GLN A 48 -19.03 6.97 -7.87
C GLN A 48 -18.72 5.54 -7.45
N LEU A 49 -18.11 5.35 -6.28
CA LEU A 49 -17.82 4.04 -5.72
C LEU A 49 -19.10 3.29 -5.34
N GLU A 50 -20.09 3.95 -4.74
CA GLU A 50 -21.41 3.39 -4.47
C GLU A 50 -22.10 2.93 -5.75
N ALA A 51 -22.08 3.75 -6.81
CA ALA A 51 -22.64 3.40 -8.11
C ALA A 51 -21.93 2.18 -8.73
N LEU A 52 -20.59 2.14 -8.66
CA LEU A 52 -19.79 1.02 -9.13
C LEU A 52 -20.14 -0.29 -8.40
N CYS A 53 -20.21 -0.25 -7.07
CA CYS A 53 -20.55 -1.42 -6.25
C CYS A 53 -21.98 -1.90 -6.52
N THR A 54 -22.92 -0.97 -6.66
CA THR A 54 -24.32 -1.28 -7.00
C THR A 54 -24.41 -1.96 -8.36
N GLU A 55 -23.75 -1.40 -9.39
CA GLU A 55 -23.76 -1.97 -10.73
C GLU A 55 -23.10 -3.36 -10.75
N LEU A 56 -21.97 -3.50 -10.02
CA LEU A 56 -21.27 -4.77 -9.91
C LEU A 56 -22.17 -5.85 -9.32
N GLU A 57 -22.83 -5.57 -8.20
CA GLU A 57 -23.74 -6.54 -7.57
C GLU A 57 -24.92 -6.89 -8.49
N GLN A 58 -25.54 -5.89 -9.11
CA GLN A 58 -26.68 -6.13 -10.02
C GLN A 58 -26.31 -7.01 -11.22
N LYS A 59 -25.12 -6.83 -11.79
CA LYS A 59 -24.69 -7.55 -12.99
C LYS A 59 -24.02 -8.89 -12.72
N THR A 60 -23.38 -9.05 -11.56
CA THR A 60 -22.55 -10.23 -11.28
C THR A 60 -22.97 -11.04 -10.06
N GLY A 61 -23.84 -10.46 -9.20
CA GLY A 61 -24.19 -11.02 -7.90
C GLY A 61 -23.09 -10.89 -6.85
N ALA A 62 -21.89 -10.41 -7.21
CA ALA A 62 -20.78 -10.22 -6.28
C ALA A 62 -20.94 -8.91 -5.52
N GLN A 63 -20.61 -8.92 -4.22
CA GLN A 63 -20.64 -7.72 -3.38
C GLN A 63 -19.23 -7.18 -3.16
N MET A 64 -19.07 -5.86 -3.29
CA MET A 64 -17.84 -5.17 -2.94
C MET A 64 -18.13 -4.17 -1.82
N ALA A 65 -17.38 -4.28 -0.73
CA ALA A 65 -17.37 -3.30 0.36
C ALA A 65 -16.10 -2.48 0.32
N ILE A 66 -16.21 -1.18 0.57
CA ILE A 66 -15.06 -0.28 0.69
C ILE A 66 -15.14 0.39 2.05
N VAL A 67 -14.15 0.19 2.88
CA VAL A 67 -14.13 0.72 4.24
C VAL A 67 -12.84 1.49 4.47
N THR A 68 -12.97 2.71 4.95
CA THR A 68 -11.84 3.49 5.46
C THR A 68 -11.97 3.66 6.96
N VAL A 69 -10.86 3.49 7.69
CA VAL A 69 -10.80 3.62 9.15
C VAL A 69 -9.60 4.46 9.56
N HIS A 70 -9.71 5.15 10.69
CA HIS A 70 -8.57 5.89 11.24
C HIS A 70 -7.50 4.95 11.83
N SER A 71 -7.92 3.88 12.48
CA SER A 71 -7.01 2.96 13.16
C SER A 71 -7.45 1.50 13.01
N LEU A 72 -6.46 0.61 13.01
CA LEU A 72 -6.62 -0.83 13.05
C LEU A 72 -6.61 -1.38 14.49
N GLU A 73 -6.68 -0.50 15.51
CA GLU A 73 -6.70 -0.84 16.93
C GLU A 73 -5.48 -1.69 17.39
N GLY A 74 -4.37 -1.57 16.66
CA GLY A 74 -3.16 -2.35 16.92
C GLY A 74 -3.16 -3.75 16.31
N ASP A 75 -4.22 -4.13 15.64
CA ASP A 75 -4.26 -5.37 14.85
C ASP A 75 -3.45 -5.23 13.55
N GLU A 76 -3.02 -6.34 13.01
CA GLU A 76 -2.53 -6.42 11.63
C GLU A 76 -3.69 -6.16 10.66
N ALA A 77 -3.43 -5.47 9.54
CA ALA A 77 -4.46 -5.10 8.57
C ALA A 77 -5.26 -6.31 8.06
N GLN A 78 -4.62 -7.46 7.88
CA GLN A 78 -5.27 -8.72 7.51
C GLN A 78 -6.25 -9.19 8.58
N VAL A 79 -5.81 -9.20 9.85
CA VAL A 79 -6.64 -9.68 10.95
C VAL A 79 -7.85 -8.78 11.15
N TYR A 80 -7.62 -7.47 11.12
CA TYR A 80 -8.69 -6.47 11.23
C TYR A 80 -9.69 -6.60 10.07
N ALA A 81 -9.21 -6.69 8.83
CA ALA A 81 -10.05 -6.85 7.65
C ALA A 81 -10.89 -8.13 7.71
N ASN A 82 -10.31 -9.26 8.11
CA ASN A 82 -11.03 -10.52 8.23
C ASN A 82 -12.14 -10.45 9.29
N LYS A 83 -11.84 -9.86 10.46
CA LYS A 83 -12.85 -9.61 11.50
C LYS A 83 -13.99 -8.72 10.99
N LEU A 84 -13.65 -7.62 10.33
CA LEU A 84 -14.60 -6.66 9.81
C LEU A 84 -15.44 -7.26 8.66
N PHE A 85 -14.83 -8.00 7.75
CA PHE A 85 -15.51 -8.69 6.65
C PHE A 85 -16.61 -9.63 7.16
N LYS A 86 -16.27 -10.44 8.17
CA LYS A 86 -17.22 -11.36 8.82
C LYS A 86 -18.32 -10.61 9.55
N GLN A 87 -17.99 -9.53 10.25
CA GLN A 87 -18.97 -8.71 10.97
C GLN A 87 -19.96 -8.05 10.02
N LEU A 88 -19.48 -7.50 8.90
CA LEU A 88 -20.32 -6.88 7.89
C LEU A 88 -21.08 -7.93 7.06
N GLY A 89 -20.58 -9.17 6.98
CA GLY A 89 -21.20 -10.25 6.22
C GLY A 89 -21.15 -10.05 4.71
N VAL A 90 -20.02 -9.54 4.20
CA VAL A 90 -19.85 -9.23 2.76
C VAL A 90 -19.86 -10.51 1.94
N GLY A 91 -20.68 -10.58 0.87
CA GLY A 91 -20.63 -11.67 -0.13
C GLY A 91 -21.84 -12.60 -0.19
N LYS A 92 -22.88 -12.40 0.61
CA LYS A 92 -24.08 -13.26 0.64
C LYS A 92 -23.77 -14.74 0.91
N LYS A 93 -24.69 -15.63 0.53
CA LYS A 93 -24.59 -17.07 0.80
C LYS A 93 -23.59 -17.82 -0.07
N ASP A 94 -23.21 -17.27 -1.20
CA ASP A 94 -22.26 -17.84 -2.16
C ASP A 94 -20.85 -17.31 -1.96
N ASP A 95 -20.60 -16.58 -0.85
CA ASP A 95 -19.30 -16.04 -0.45
C ASP A 95 -18.62 -15.18 -1.53
N ARG A 96 -19.42 -14.63 -2.48
CA ARG A 96 -18.93 -13.78 -3.56
C ARG A 96 -18.78 -12.33 -3.09
N GLY A 97 -17.93 -12.14 -2.11
CA GLY A 97 -17.64 -10.84 -1.51
C GLY A 97 -16.17 -10.45 -1.65
N VAL A 98 -15.92 -9.16 -1.79
CA VAL A 98 -14.58 -8.57 -1.67
C VAL A 98 -14.67 -7.31 -0.84
N MET A 99 -13.72 -7.07 0.06
CA MET A 99 -13.64 -5.85 0.84
C MET A 99 -12.29 -5.19 0.68
N LEU A 100 -12.32 -3.90 0.37
CA LEU A 100 -11.14 -3.05 0.35
C LEU A 100 -11.10 -2.22 1.63
N LEU A 101 -10.17 -2.53 2.52
CA LEU A 101 -9.89 -1.79 3.74
C LEU A 101 -8.72 -0.85 3.53
N VAL A 102 -8.86 0.41 3.94
CA VAL A 102 -7.79 1.41 3.92
C VAL A 102 -7.74 2.13 5.26
N ALA A 103 -6.57 2.17 5.88
CA ALA A 103 -6.27 2.91 7.10
C ALA A 103 -5.24 4.01 6.78
N PRO A 104 -5.68 5.23 6.41
CA PRO A 104 -4.79 6.29 5.97
C PRO A 104 -3.76 6.71 7.01
N ASP A 105 -4.16 6.83 8.27
CA ASP A 105 -3.30 7.31 9.36
C ASP A 105 -2.17 6.32 9.69
N GLU A 106 -2.41 5.02 9.46
CA GLU A 106 -1.42 3.96 9.67
C GLU A 106 -0.69 3.56 8.38
N HIS A 107 -1.03 4.18 7.24
CA HIS A 107 -0.46 3.88 5.92
C HIS A 107 -0.59 2.40 5.56
N ARG A 108 -1.75 1.80 5.84
CA ARG A 108 -2.05 0.38 5.62
C ARG A 108 -3.29 0.19 4.77
N TYR A 109 -3.26 -0.85 3.95
CA TYR A 109 -4.44 -1.31 3.23
C TYR A 109 -4.48 -2.84 3.19
N TRP A 110 -5.67 -3.39 3.02
CA TRP A 110 -5.90 -4.81 2.82
C TRP A 110 -7.10 -5.03 1.90
N THR A 111 -6.97 -5.99 0.98
CA THR A 111 -8.09 -6.50 0.20
C THR A 111 -8.43 -7.88 0.73
N GLU A 112 -9.59 -8.02 1.35
CA GLU A 112 -10.11 -9.30 1.84
C GLU A 112 -11.04 -9.92 0.81
N VAL A 113 -10.87 -11.20 0.52
CA VAL A 113 -11.60 -11.90 -0.54
C VAL A 113 -12.39 -13.06 0.06
N GLY A 114 -13.68 -13.13 -0.24
CA GLY A 114 -14.54 -14.23 0.13
C GLY A 114 -14.29 -15.48 -0.72
N TYR A 115 -14.54 -16.64 -0.17
CA TYR A 115 -14.25 -17.94 -0.80
C TYR A 115 -14.81 -18.06 -2.23
N GLY A 116 -16.01 -17.52 -2.49
CA GLY A 116 -16.66 -17.57 -3.80
C GLY A 116 -15.97 -16.71 -4.87
N LEU A 117 -15.08 -15.80 -4.47
CA LEU A 117 -14.29 -14.96 -5.38
C LEU A 117 -12.81 -15.34 -5.46
N GLU A 118 -12.28 -16.22 -4.62
CA GLU A 118 -10.87 -16.63 -4.66
C GLU A 118 -10.41 -17.15 -6.03
N PRO A 119 -11.23 -17.92 -6.79
CA PRO A 119 -10.84 -18.33 -8.14
C PRO A 119 -10.69 -17.15 -9.12
N VAL A 120 -11.39 -16.04 -8.86
CA VAL A 120 -11.40 -14.83 -9.69
C VAL A 120 -10.39 -13.81 -9.21
N ILE A 121 -10.35 -13.57 -7.90
CA ILE A 121 -9.43 -12.63 -7.24
C ILE A 121 -8.56 -13.43 -6.27
N ASN A 122 -7.48 -13.97 -6.79
CA ASN A 122 -6.44 -14.58 -5.97
C ASN A 122 -5.52 -13.49 -5.37
N ASP A 123 -4.60 -13.87 -4.48
CA ASP A 123 -3.70 -12.95 -3.80
C ASP A 123 -2.89 -12.07 -4.77
N ALA A 124 -2.50 -12.60 -5.94
CA ALA A 124 -1.77 -11.84 -6.94
C ALA A 124 -2.63 -10.69 -7.52
N ARG A 125 -3.89 -10.97 -7.86
CA ARG A 125 -4.84 -9.96 -8.37
C ARG A 125 -5.25 -8.95 -7.31
N ALA A 126 -5.45 -9.40 -6.06
CA ALA A 126 -5.66 -8.51 -4.93
C ALA A 126 -4.45 -7.58 -4.72
N GLY A 127 -3.23 -8.13 -4.82
CA GLY A 127 -2.00 -7.36 -4.79
C GLY A 127 -1.84 -6.38 -5.95
N ASP A 128 -2.34 -6.72 -7.17
CA ASP A 128 -2.35 -5.80 -8.31
C ASP A 128 -3.22 -4.57 -8.02
N ALA A 129 -4.41 -4.77 -7.46
CA ALA A 129 -5.26 -3.66 -7.04
C ALA A 129 -4.54 -2.76 -6.03
N GLY A 130 -3.87 -3.36 -5.04
CA GLY A 130 -3.02 -2.63 -4.09
C GLY A 130 -1.92 -1.81 -4.76
N ARG A 131 -1.18 -2.42 -5.68
CA ARG A 131 -0.12 -1.73 -6.44
C ARG A 131 -0.65 -0.55 -7.25
N THR A 132 -1.89 -0.62 -7.72
CA THR A 132 -2.55 0.48 -8.43
C THR A 132 -2.87 1.65 -7.51
N MET A 133 -3.21 1.40 -6.25
CA MET A 133 -3.55 2.44 -5.25
C MET A 133 -2.32 3.19 -4.72
N VAL A 134 -1.23 2.49 -4.44
CA VAL A 134 -0.04 3.02 -3.74
C VAL A 134 0.52 4.32 -4.33
N PRO A 135 0.66 4.51 -5.65
CA PRO A 135 1.16 5.77 -6.21
C PRO A 135 0.29 6.99 -5.89
N TYR A 136 -1.01 6.79 -5.72
CA TYR A 136 -1.96 7.84 -5.31
C TYR A 136 -1.83 8.12 -3.81
N PHE A 137 -1.78 7.09 -2.99
CA PHE A 137 -1.65 7.20 -1.54
C PHE A 137 -0.37 7.95 -1.13
N LYS A 138 0.74 7.70 -1.81
CA LYS A 138 2.01 8.44 -1.61
C LYS A 138 1.90 9.95 -1.87
N ARG A 139 0.90 10.38 -2.62
CA ARG A 139 0.61 11.80 -2.89
C ARG A 139 -0.51 12.35 -2.03
N GLY A 140 -1.07 11.55 -1.12
CA GLY A 140 -2.22 11.91 -0.30
C GLY A 140 -3.57 11.90 -1.04
N ASP A 141 -3.61 11.41 -2.28
CA ASP A 141 -4.82 11.31 -3.09
C ASP A 141 -5.54 9.97 -2.84
N PHE A 142 -6.14 9.85 -1.67
CA PHE A 142 -6.82 8.63 -1.26
C PHE A 142 -8.05 8.33 -2.13
N SER A 143 -8.79 9.36 -2.51
CA SER A 143 -9.99 9.20 -3.35
C SER A 143 -9.65 8.54 -4.69
N ALA A 144 -8.69 9.06 -5.42
CA ALA A 144 -8.29 8.50 -6.71
C ALA A 144 -7.64 7.11 -6.55
N GLY A 145 -6.87 6.90 -5.49
CA GLY A 145 -6.26 5.61 -5.19
C GLY A 145 -7.32 4.52 -4.94
N ILE A 146 -8.26 4.78 -4.04
CA ILE A 146 -9.35 3.84 -3.71
C ILE A 146 -10.21 3.55 -4.94
N GLN A 147 -10.55 4.58 -5.74
CA GLN A 147 -11.28 4.39 -6.99
C GLN A 147 -10.53 3.48 -7.96
N ALA A 148 -9.22 3.69 -8.15
CA ALA A 148 -8.41 2.89 -9.04
C ALA A 148 -8.33 1.42 -8.60
N GLY A 149 -8.14 1.17 -7.31
CA GLY A 149 -8.12 -0.19 -6.74
C GLY A 149 -9.47 -0.89 -6.83
N ALA A 150 -10.55 -0.21 -6.43
CA ALA A 150 -11.90 -0.73 -6.51
C ALA A 150 -12.30 -1.06 -7.95
N TRP A 151 -11.97 -0.18 -8.89
CA TRP A 151 -12.20 -0.42 -10.31
C TRP A 151 -11.45 -1.65 -10.83
N GLN A 152 -10.18 -1.81 -10.43
CA GLN A 152 -9.38 -2.97 -10.82
C GLN A 152 -10.00 -4.28 -10.31
N LEU A 153 -10.48 -4.32 -9.06
CA LEU A 153 -11.19 -5.46 -8.49
C LEU A 153 -12.52 -5.73 -9.21
N ALA A 154 -13.31 -4.68 -9.42
CA ALA A 154 -14.59 -4.77 -10.14
C ALA A 154 -14.41 -5.32 -11.56
N LYS A 155 -13.34 -4.90 -12.25
CA LYS A 155 -13.00 -5.38 -13.58
C LYS A 155 -12.73 -6.88 -13.60
N TYR A 156 -11.97 -7.42 -12.64
CA TYR A 156 -11.72 -8.86 -12.58
C TYR A 156 -13.03 -9.66 -12.40
N ILE A 157 -13.94 -9.16 -11.55
CA ILE A 157 -15.23 -9.81 -11.33
C ILE A 157 -16.14 -9.71 -12.56
N ALA A 158 -16.15 -8.56 -13.23
CA ALA A 158 -16.95 -8.34 -14.43
C ALA A 158 -16.45 -9.20 -15.60
N ASP A 159 -15.14 -9.29 -15.79
CA ASP A 159 -14.49 -10.12 -16.83
C ASP A 159 -14.82 -11.62 -16.62
N ASP A 160 -14.87 -12.12 -15.36
CA ASP A 160 -15.28 -13.50 -15.03
C ASP A 160 -16.72 -13.81 -15.48
N ARG A 161 -17.60 -12.81 -15.43
CA ARG A 161 -19.00 -12.94 -15.83
C ARG A 161 -19.28 -12.49 -17.26
N ASN A 162 -18.26 -12.03 -18.00
CA ASN A 162 -18.39 -11.46 -19.33
C ASN A 162 -19.40 -10.29 -19.40
N VAL A 163 -19.43 -9.45 -18.37
CA VAL A 163 -20.28 -8.26 -18.31
C VAL A 163 -19.45 -6.98 -18.39
N ALA A 164 -20.00 -5.95 -19.04
CA ALA A 164 -19.40 -4.63 -19.11
C ALA A 164 -19.93 -3.74 -18.00
N LEU A 165 -19.06 -3.00 -17.31
CA LEU A 165 -19.40 -1.98 -16.33
C LEU A 165 -19.42 -0.60 -16.97
N SER A 166 -20.41 0.23 -16.62
CA SER A 166 -20.65 1.53 -17.26
C SER A 166 -19.57 2.59 -16.96
N GLY A 167 -18.86 2.46 -15.84
CA GLY A 167 -17.82 3.40 -15.39
C GLY A 167 -16.50 3.31 -16.16
N GLN A 168 -16.38 2.42 -17.13
CA GLN A 168 -15.13 2.19 -17.89
C GLN A 168 -14.61 3.42 -18.62
N SER A 169 -15.48 4.39 -18.94
CA SER A 169 -15.12 5.59 -19.70
C SER A 169 -14.66 6.76 -18.86
N GLN A 170 -14.85 6.74 -17.53
CA GLN A 170 -14.59 7.92 -16.67
C GLN A 170 -13.33 7.78 -15.81
N ILE A 171 -12.91 6.56 -15.52
CA ILE A 171 -11.62 6.31 -14.91
C ILE A 171 -10.63 5.96 -16.05
N GLN A 172 -10.42 6.89 -16.94
CA GLN A 172 -9.16 6.91 -17.64
C GLN A 172 -8.11 7.13 -16.54
N THR A 173 -7.58 6.04 -16.02
CA THR A 173 -6.24 6.04 -15.49
C THR A 173 -5.42 6.77 -16.54
N GLN A 174 -5.08 8.03 -16.25
CA GLN A 174 -3.98 8.64 -16.99
C GLN A 174 -2.90 7.56 -16.93
N PRO A 175 -2.45 7.05 -18.08
CA PRO A 175 -1.42 6.05 -18.06
C PRO A 175 -0.37 6.67 -17.17
N ILE A 176 -0.06 6.02 -16.05
CA ILE A 176 1.13 6.37 -15.29
C ILE A 176 2.16 6.32 -16.38
N ARG A 177 2.56 7.50 -16.85
CA ARG A 177 3.69 7.64 -17.74
C ARG A 177 4.76 6.93 -16.95
N ARG A 178 4.93 5.64 -17.24
CA ARG A 178 6.14 4.97 -16.86
C ARG A 178 7.17 5.90 -17.45
N GLU A 179 7.70 6.77 -16.62
CA GLU A 179 9.04 7.21 -16.86
C GLU A 179 9.79 5.87 -16.92
N THR A 180 9.79 5.29 -18.10
CA THR A 180 10.91 4.50 -18.52
C THR A 180 12.03 5.49 -18.29
N GLY A 181 12.54 5.46 -17.06
CA GLY A 181 13.83 6.01 -16.77
C GLY A 181 14.69 5.38 -17.83
N ARG A 182 14.75 6.08 -18.96
CA ARG A 182 15.84 5.95 -19.90
C ARG A 182 17.00 6.15 -18.93
N ARG A 183 17.52 5.02 -18.45
CA ARG A 183 18.86 5.03 -17.88
C ARG A 183 19.65 5.64 -19.02
N GLU A 184 19.74 6.96 -18.98
CA GLU A 184 20.85 7.61 -19.63
C GLU A 184 22.04 6.87 -19.05
N THR A 185 22.64 6.04 -19.86
CA THR A 185 23.94 5.45 -19.64
C THR A 185 24.98 6.56 -19.72
N GLY A 186 24.63 7.73 -19.22
CA GLY A 186 25.54 8.78 -18.85
C GLY A 186 26.29 8.29 -17.63
N ILE A 187 27.58 8.03 -17.79
CA ILE A 187 28.49 7.74 -16.69
C ILE A 187 28.23 8.81 -15.63
N PRO A 188 27.77 8.48 -14.42
CA PRO A 188 27.44 9.48 -13.43
C PRO A 188 28.67 10.35 -13.18
N PHE A 189 28.49 11.65 -13.07
CA PHE A 189 29.57 12.63 -12.95
C PHE A 189 30.64 12.23 -11.90
N ILE A 190 30.21 11.58 -10.83
CA ILE A 190 31.05 10.97 -9.81
C ILE A 190 32.00 9.89 -10.38
N THR A 191 31.51 9.06 -11.31
CA THR A 191 32.35 8.02 -11.96
C THR A 191 33.41 8.66 -12.85
N LEU A 192 33.08 9.75 -13.54
CA LEU A 192 34.03 10.55 -14.32
C LEU A 192 35.10 11.21 -13.41
N LEU A 193 34.71 11.71 -12.23
CA LEU A 193 35.65 12.25 -11.24
C LEU A 193 36.57 11.16 -10.71
N ILE A 194 36.07 9.97 -10.43
CA ILE A 194 36.90 8.85 -9.94
C ILE A 194 37.87 8.40 -11.01
N ILE A 195 37.42 8.25 -12.26
CA ILE A 195 38.29 7.90 -13.38
C ILE A 195 39.35 8.99 -13.60
N GLY A 196 38.95 10.26 -13.56
CA GLY A 196 39.88 11.41 -13.67
C GLY A 196 40.94 11.42 -12.56
N PHE A 197 40.52 11.14 -11.32
CA PHE A 197 41.45 11.07 -10.19
C PHE A 197 42.42 9.89 -10.30
N VAL A 198 41.94 8.72 -10.76
CA VAL A 198 42.80 7.54 -10.97
C VAL A 198 43.82 7.81 -12.08
N VAL A 199 43.39 8.37 -13.22
CA VAL A 199 44.28 8.73 -14.33
C VAL A 199 45.29 9.79 -13.90
N PHE A 200 44.86 10.81 -13.18
CA PHE A 200 45.76 11.84 -12.63
C PHE A 200 46.79 11.24 -11.67
N SER A 201 46.36 10.30 -10.80
CA SER A 201 47.29 9.64 -9.85
C SER A 201 48.31 8.75 -10.55
N ILE A 202 47.94 8.09 -11.65
CA ILE A 202 48.85 7.29 -12.47
C ILE A 202 49.86 8.21 -13.21
N LEU A 203 49.37 9.29 -13.83
CA LEU A 203 50.19 10.28 -14.50
C LEU A 203 51.18 10.94 -13.54
N ALA A 204 50.73 11.33 -12.36
CA ALA A 204 51.60 11.91 -11.33
C ALA A 204 52.71 10.94 -10.89
N ARG A 205 52.44 9.63 -10.83
CA ARG A 205 53.46 8.62 -10.53
C ARG A 205 54.44 8.41 -11.69
N VAL A 206 53.95 8.46 -12.93
CA VAL A 206 54.81 8.32 -14.11
C VAL A 206 55.74 9.53 -14.25
N ILE A 207 55.21 10.75 -14.08
CA ILE A 207 55.96 11.99 -14.16
C ILE A 207 56.92 12.15 -12.96
N GLY A 208 56.46 11.77 -11.74
CA GLY A 208 57.27 11.76 -10.53
C GLY A 208 58.39 10.71 -10.54
N GLY A 209 58.21 9.62 -11.31
CA GLY A 209 59.23 8.57 -11.47
C GLY A 209 60.41 8.97 -12.38
N LEU A 210 60.29 10.00 -13.21
CA LEU A 210 61.37 10.49 -14.06
C LEU A 210 62.31 11.50 -13.36
N SER A 211 61.97 11.95 -12.16
CA SER A 211 62.76 13.02 -11.48
C SER A 211 63.44 12.60 -10.19
N ASN A 212 63.53 11.31 -9.84
CA ASN A 212 64.22 10.89 -8.62
C ASN A 212 65.20 9.75 -8.82
N GLN A 213 66.32 10.09 -9.40
CA GLN A 213 67.57 9.39 -9.16
C GLN A 213 68.41 10.28 -8.27
N ALA A 214 68.03 10.37 -7.00
CA ALA A 214 69.00 10.75 -5.91
C ALA A 214 68.25 10.79 -4.57
N GLY A 215 68.64 9.96 -3.59
CA GLY A 215 68.35 10.21 -2.17
C GLY A 215 67.46 9.22 -1.43
N ARG A 216 67.98 8.11 -1.05
CA ARG A 216 68.06 7.46 0.28
C ARG A 216 67.03 7.87 1.34
N GLY A 217 66.26 6.90 1.81
CA GLY A 217 65.85 6.88 3.22
C GLY A 217 64.32 6.86 3.52
N GLY A 218 63.82 5.79 4.12
CA GLY A 218 62.80 5.90 5.18
C GLY A 218 61.37 5.50 4.89
N SER A 219 61.01 4.25 5.18
CA SER A 219 59.95 3.81 6.09
C SER A 219 58.51 4.24 5.89
N SER A 220 57.65 3.23 5.71
CA SER A 220 56.37 3.00 6.40
C SER A 220 55.15 3.80 5.96
N GLY A 221 54.12 3.09 5.46
CA GLY A 221 52.79 3.66 5.29
C GLY A 221 51.83 2.90 4.37
N SER A 222 51.76 1.57 4.45
CA SER A 222 50.80 0.78 3.63
C SER A 222 49.66 0.16 4.44
N GLY A 223 48.99 0.96 5.26
CA GLY A 223 47.89 0.52 6.09
C GLY A 223 46.48 0.91 5.63
N CYS A 224 46.32 1.95 4.79
CA CYS A 224 45.01 2.47 4.45
C CYS A 224 44.29 1.80 3.27
N LEU A 225 45.02 1.11 2.41
CA LEU A 225 44.41 0.47 1.22
C LEU A 225 43.72 -0.84 1.54
N TRP A 226 44.14 -1.59 2.56
CA TRP A 226 43.52 -2.83 2.98
C TRP A 226 42.23 -2.64 3.77
N PHE A 227 42.03 -1.49 4.42
CA PHE A 227 40.83 -1.18 5.16
C PHE A 227 39.66 -0.86 4.22
N LEU A 228 39.91 -0.19 3.10
CA LEU A 228 38.91 0.13 2.09
C LEU A 228 38.47 -1.09 1.26
N LEU A 229 39.35 -2.04 1.03
CA LEU A 229 39.01 -3.25 0.28
C LEU A 229 38.19 -4.24 1.11
N GLY A 230 38.34 -4.24 2.43
CA GLY A 230 37.56 -5.06 3.35
C GLY A 230 36.10 -4.64 3.51
N MET A 231 35.78 -3.37 3.27
CA MET A 231 34.42 -2.85 3.41
C MET A 231 33.53 -3.12 2.19
N LEU A 232 34.13 -3.46 1.04
CA LEU A 232 33.39 -3.71 -0.20
C LEU A 232 33.01 -5.19 -0.41
N ALA A 233 33.49 -6.09 0.44
CA ALA A 233 33.32 -7.54 0.26
C ALA A 233 32.23 -8.17 1.14
N ASN A 234 31.48 -7.41 1.95
CA ASN A 234 30.52 -7.96 2.88
C ASN A 234 29.08 -7.46 2.65
N SER A 235 28.48 -7.79 1.51
CA SER A 235 27.03 -7.74 1.31
C SER A 235 26.54 -9.00 0.62
N GLY A 236 26.49 -10.08 1.35
CA GLY A 236 25.95 -11.39 0.95
C GLY A 236 24.85 -11.84 1.88
N GLY A 237 23.64 -11.82 1.37
CA GLY A 237 22.57 -12.77 1.54
C GLY A 237 22.13 -13.29 2.90
N ARG A 238 20.81 -13.24 3.13
CA ARG A 238 20.09 -14.36 3.76
C ARG A 238 18.60 -14.29 3.41
N SER A 239 18.18 -15.28 2.64
CA SER A 239 16.81 -15.73 2.48
C SER A 239 16.43 -16.61 3.68
N SER A 240 15.19 -16.49 4.17
CA SER A 240 14.54 -17.57 4.89
C SER A 240 13.04 -17.52 4.61
N GLY A 241 12.57 -18.59 3.96
CA GLY A 241 11.18 -18.90 3.78
C GLY A 241 10.59 -19.55 5.03
N TRP A 242 9.26 -19.46 5.16
CA TRP A 242 8.49 -20.36 5.99
C TRP A 242 7.07 -20.51 5.46
N GLY A 243 6.69 -21.78 5.43
CA GLY A 243 5.43 -22.30 4.96
C GLY A 243 4.46 -22.66 6.07
N GLY A 244 3.21 -22.80 5.69
CA GLY A 244 2.30 -23.88 6.00
C GLY A 244 1.46 -23.79 7.26
N GLY A 245 0.14 -24.02 7.10
CA GLY A 245 -0.72 -24.50 8.16
C GLY A 245 -2.19 -24.10 7.97
N GLY A 246 -3.00 -25.01 7.47
CA GLY A 246 -4.45 -24.86 7.29
C GLY A 246 -5.24 -25.15 8.57
N GLY A 247 -6.53 -24.74 8.55
CA GLY A 247 -7.52 -25.07 9.59
C GLY A 247 -8.91 -24.62 9.15
N ASN A 248 -9.76 -25.61 8.92
CA ASN A 248 -11.13 -25.55 8.44
C ASN A 248 -12.12 -25.48 9.61
N TRP A 249 -13.13 -24.57 9.56
CA TRP A 249 -14.42 -24.72 10.26
C TRP A 249 -15.51 -23.86 9.60
N GLY A 250 -16.66 -24.46 9.36
CA GLY A 250 -17.78 -23.96 8.63
C GLY A 250 -18.98 -23.56 9.51
N GLY A 251 -20.02 -23.07 8.87
CA GLY A 251 -21.42 -22.85 9.34
C GLY A 251 -21.87 -21.40 9.12
N GLY A 252 -22.91 -21.16 8.63
CA GLY A 252 -24.10 -21.21 7.88
C GLY A 252 -25.17 -20.28 8.41
N GLY A 253 -25.97 -19.59 7.53
CA GLY A 253 -27.33 -19.13 7.85
C GLY A 253 -27.81 -17.79 7.23
N PHE A 254 -28.77 -17.87 6.41
CA PHE A 254 -30.07 -17.23 5.98
C PHE A 254 -30.21 -15.68 5.91
N GLY A 255 -30.59 -15.07 4.85
CA GLY A 255 -31.74 -14.90 4.03
C GLY A 255 -32.14 -13.48 3.72
N GLY A 256 -32.53 -13.17 2.46
CA GLY A 256 -33.67 -12.39 2.04
C GLY A 256 -33.56 -10.93 1.60
N GLY A 257 -33.73 -10.68 0.37
CA GLY A 257 -34.03 -9.81 -0.69
C GLY A 257 -34.70 -8.43 -0.50
N GLY A 258 -34.42 -7.52 -1.45
CA GLY A 258 -35.15 -6.28 -1.74
C GLY A 258 -34.25 -5.10 -2.12
N GLY A 259 -34.51 -4.48 -3.29
CA GLY A 259 -33.72 -3.49 -3.97
C GLY A 259 -33.41 -2.20 -3.18
N GLY A 260 -32.17 -1.88 -3.14
CA GLY A 260 -31.46 -0.89 -2.37
C GLY A 260 -30.33 -1.60 -1.65
N PHE A 261 -29.33 -0.90 -1.14
CA PHE A 261 -28.35 -1.53 -0.27
C PHE A 261 -29.08 -2.17 0.91
N GLY A 262 -29.32 -3.49 0.81
CA GLY A 262 -30.06 -4.28 1.80
C GLY A 262 -29.16 -4.83 2.89
N GLY A 263 -27.92 -4.32 3.04
CA GLY A 263 -26.90 -4.90 3.88
C GLY A 263 -26.12 -5.99 3.16
N PHE A 264 -24.95 -6.31 3.69
CA PHE A 264 -24.16 -7.46 3.26
C PHE A 264 -24.77 -8.75 3.78
N GLY A 265 -24.78 -9.76 2.97
CA GLY A 265 -25.63 -10.94 3.15
C GLY A 265 -25.01 -12.13 3.90
N GLY A 266 -23.90 -11.98 4.63
CA GLY A 266 -23.35 -13.04 5.48
C GLY A 266 -22.32 -13.94 4.80
N GLY A 267 -21.47 -13.41 3.92
CA GLY A 267 -20.39 -14.15 3.28
C GLY A 267 -19.24 -14.48 4.25
N SER A 268 -18.45 -15.49 3.89
CA SER A 268 -17.28 -15.96 4.65
C SER A 268 -16.01 -15.78 3.85
N SER A 269 -14.91 -15.50 4.57
CA SER A 269 -13.57 -15.44 4.04
C SER A 269 -12.62 -16.22 4.93
N GLY A 270 -11.62 -16.86 4.34
CA GLY A 270 -10.54 -17.56 5.02
C GLY A 270 -9.31 -16.70 5.32
N GLY A 271 -9.38 -15.39 5.04
CA GLY A 271 -8.22 -14.51 5.11
C GLY A 271 -7.39 -14.50 3.80
N GLY A 272 -7.99 -14.96 2.70
CA GLY A 272 -7.42 -14.77 1.36
C GLY A 272 -7.42 -13.29 0.96
N GLY A 273 -6.44 -12.90 0.17
CA GLY A 273 -6.30 -11.52 -0.26
C GLY A 273 -4.86 -11.02 -0.20
N ALA A 274 -4.70 -9.72 -0.33
CA ALA A 274 -3.39 -9.08 -0.25
C ALA A 274 -3.49 -7.66 0.30
N GLY A 275 -2.44 -7.22 0.92
CA GLY A 275 -2.33 -5.87 1.45
C GLY A 275 -0.90 -5.34 1.46
N GLY A 276 -0.73 -4.18 2.05
CA GLY A 276 0.56 -3.53 2.11
C GLY A 276 0.52 -2.20 2.83
N SER A 277 1.64 -1.49 2.69
CA SER A 277 1.83 -0.14 3.21
C SER A 277 2.39 0.76 2.11
N TRP A 278 2.36 2.10 2.34
CA TRP A 278 2.90 3.08 1.40
C TRP A 278 3.71 4.18 2.08
#